data_4cf29726aa6e5e0505b33cf2f4d47685
#
_entry.id   4cf29726aa6e5e0505b33cf2f4d47685
#
_cell.length_a   1.000
_cell.length_b   1.000
_cell.length_c   1.000
_cell.angle_alpha   90.00
_cell.angle_beta   90.00
_cell.angle_gamma   90.00
#
_symmetry.space_group_name_H-M   'P 1'
#
loop_
_entity.id
_entity.type
_entity.pdbx_description
1 polymer ?
#
loop_
_entity_poly.entity_id
_entity_poly.type
_entity_poly.pdbx_seq_one_letter_code
_entity_poly.pdbx_strand_id
1 'polypeptide(L)'
;MLDKLFKRNRENNDPFRAQGKEDKLIAALLNLEKSGFYIDVGAHHPIALSNTYYLYQAGWRGICIEPNEDLIDYYKQHRPHDIIYNIAVASFEGEADFYLGQYDVHSSLQENENTNVSRRKVSVRRLDNILEERGQSNEIDLLSVDTEGTEVDVLEGLNLYKNRPRLILAEYNTADRANSDLQPYLIEKGYQVIFVNKWNILFARDFSQSAIHLYNKVDISIRSL
;
A
#
# COMPACT_ATOMS: atom_id res chain seq x y z
N MET A 1 7.17 -10.80 17.59
CA MET A 1 7.48 -11.23 16.22
C MET A 1 8.09 -10.10 15.42
N LEU A 2 7.49 -8.92 15.38
CA LEU A 2 8.01 -7.70 14.73
C LEU A 2 9.43 -7.34 15.18
N ASP A 3 9.75 -7.40 16.48
CA ASP A 3 11.11 -7.15 16.99
C ASP A 3 12.19 -8.09 16.42
N LYS A 4 11.83 -9.33 16.10
CA LYS A 4 12.77 -10.27 15.45
C LYS A 4 12.97 -9.93 13.97
N LEU A 5 11.92 -9.48 13.28
CA LEU A 5 12.01 -8.98 11.90
C LEU A 5 12.82 -7.68 11.83
N PHE A 6 12.64 -6.78 12.80
CA PHE A 6 13.45 -5.56 12.96
C PHE A 6 14.94 -5.87 13.11
N LYS A 7 15.30 -6.84 13.97
CA LYS A 7 16.70 -7.25 14.16
C LYS A 7 17.29 -7.86 12.90
N ARG A 8 16.56 -8.76 12.24
CA ARG A 8 17.03 -9.44 11.02
C ARG A 8 17.27 -8.49 9.85
N ASN A 9 16.44 -7.46 9.69
CA ASN A 9 16.62 -6.46 8.63
C ASN A 9 17.75 -5.45 8.94
N ARG A 10 18.06 -5.19 10.21
CA ARG A 10 19.23 -4.38 10.61
C ARG A 10 20.57 -5.05 10.34
N GLU A 11 20.62 -6.37 10.47
CA GLU A 11 21.88 -7.14 10.31
C GLU A 11 22.34 -7.22 8.85
N ASN A 12 21.45 -7.01 7.85
CA ASN A 12 21.76 -7.16 6.44
C ASN A 12 22.05 -5.86 5.67
N ASN A 13 22.07 -4.69 6.32
CA ASN A 13 22.23 -3.37 5.65
C ASN A 13 21.27 -3.13 4.45
N ASP A 14 20.20 -3.91 4.34
CA ASP A 14 19.22 -3.77 3.26
C ASP A 14 18.26 -2.60 3.58
N PRO A 15 18.18 -1.55 2.75
CA PRO A 15 17.30 -0.42 3.01
C PRO A 15 15.83 -0.73 2.72
N PHE A 16 15.55 -1.79 1.96
CA PHE A 16 14.20 -2.18 1.56
C PHE A 16 13.48 -2.96 2.65
N ARG A 17 12.19 -2.68 2.84
CA ARG A 17 11.38 -3.16 3.96
C ARG A 17 10.16 -3.97 3.56
N ALA A 18 9.65 -3.82 2.33
CA ALA A 18 8.50 -4.56 1.85
C ALA A 18 8.70 -6.08 1.95
N GLN A 19 7.62 -6.81 2.15
CA GLN A 19 7.64 -8.26 2.40
C GLN A 19 8.26 -9.04 1.23
N GLY A 20 7.92 -8.69 0.01
CA GLY A 20 8.41 -9.30 -1.23
C GLY A 20 9.41 -8.42 -2.00
N LYS A 21 9.95 -7.37 -1.36
CA LYS A 21 10.87 -6.40 -1.98
C LYS A 21 10.21 -5.55 -3.09
N GLU A 22 8.91 -5.35 -2.99
CA GLU A 22 8.14 -4.50 -3.91
C GLU A 22 8.66 -3.06 -3.90
N ASP A 23 9.06 -2.54 -2.74
CA ASP A 23 9.66 -1.23 -2.56
C ASP A 23 10.94 -1.03 -3.39
N LYS A 24 11.74 -2.08 -3.59
CA LYS A 24 12.91 -2.06 -4.48
C LYS A 24 12.50 -1.91 -5.95
N LEU A 25 11.46 -2.64 -6.36
CA LEU A 25 10.95 -2.54 -7.72
C LEU A 25 10.33 -1.17 -7.98
N ILE A 26 9.50 -0.68 -7.05
CA ILE A 26 8.88 0.64 -7.11
C ILE A 26 9.95 1.73 -7.23
N ALA A 27 11.00 1.66 -6.39
CA ALA A 27 12.12 2.61 -6.45
C ALA A 27 12.85 2.60 -7.80
N ALA A 28 12.95 1.44 -8.45
CA ALA A 28 13.56 1.33 -9.78
C ALA A 28 12.66 1.89 -10.91
N LEU A 29 11.33 1.85 -10.73
CA LEU A 29 10.36 2.34 -11.70
C LEU A 29 10.11 3.86 -11.59
N LEU A 30 10.32 4.43 -10.40
CA LEU A 30 10.11 5.83 -10.11
C LEU A 30 11.44 6.58 -10.13
N ASN A 31 11.42 7.85 -10.61
CA ASN A 31 12.61 8.69 -10.56
C ASN A 31 12.75 9.32 -9.17
N LEU A 32 13.57 8.72 -8.31
CA LEU A 32 13.78 9.16 -6.93
C LEU A 32 14.63 10.44 -6.81
N GLU A 33 15.23 10.94 -7.88
CA GLU A 33 15.92 12.24 -7.87
C GLU A 33 14.95 13.42 -7.76
N LYS A 34 13.66 13.17 -8.06
CA LYS A 34 12.58 14.13 -7.90
C LYS A 34 11.78 13.79 -6.65
N SER A 35 11.24 14.80 -5.98
CA SER A 35 10.24 14.60 -4.96
C SER A 35 8.97 14.05 -5.58
N GLY A 36 8.40 13.02 -4.96
CA GLY A 36 7.15 12.40 -5.40
C GLY A 36 6.15 12.30 -4.25
N PHE A 37 4.93 11.87 -4.60
CA PHE A 37 3.82 11.74 -3.66
C PHE A 37 3.25 10.34 -3.70
N TYR A 38 3.03 9.76 -2.51
CA TYR A 38 2.41 8.45 -2.37
C TYR A 38 1.24 8.48 -1.40
N ILE A 39 0.37 7.48 -1.55
CA ILE A 39 -0.71 7.14 -0.63
C ILE A 39 -0.53 5.70 -0.23
N ASP A 40 -0.61 5.42 1.07
CA ASP A 40 -0.42 4.10 1.67
C ASP A 40 -1.65 3.78 2.51
N VAL A 41 -2.54 2.92 2.01
CA VAL A 41 -3.79 2.52 2.64
C VAL A 41 -3.62 1.13 3.25
N GLY A 42 -3.94 0.99 4.53
CA GLY A 42 -3.56 -0.17 5.32
C GLY A 42 -2.06 -0.15 5.62
N ALA A 43 -1.55 1.04 5.98
CA ALA A 43 -0.13 1.32 6.03
C ALA A 43 0.62 0.58 7.16
N HIS A 44 -0.11 -0.04 8.10
CA HIS A 44 0.39 -0.86 9.19
C HIS A 44 1.58 -0.21 9.93
N HIS A 45 2.70 -0.89 10.06
CA HIS A 45 3.86 -0.40 10.80
C HIS A 45 4.70 0.58 9.95
N PRO A 46 5.11 1.76 10.46
CA PRO A 46 5.77 2.80 9.65
C PRO A 46 7.09 2.38 8.99
N ILE A 47 7.74 1.32 9.45
CA ILE A 47 9.04 0.86 8.95
C ILE A 47 8.99 -0.60 8.52
N ALA A 48 8.52 -1.50 9.40
CA ALA A 48 8.56 -2.94 9.15
C ALA A 48 7.50 -3.33 8.13
N LEU A 49 7.86 -4.09 7.12
CA LEU A 49 7.00 -4.55 6.01
C LEU A 49 6.42 -3.41 5.14
N SER A 50 6.82 -2.17 5.37
CA SER A 50 6.25 -1.02 4.67
C SER A 50 6.69 -0.97 3.21
N ASN A 51 5.72 -0.82 2.31
CA ASN A 51 5.92 -0.64 0.88
C ASN A 51 6.44 0.77 0.54
N THR A 52 6.26 1.74 1.42
CA THR A 52 6.51 3.17 1.18
C THR A 52 7.66 3.77 2.01
N TYR A 53 8.17 3.04 3.01
CA TYR A 53 9.23 3.58 3.88
C TYR A 53 10.51 3.95 3.13
N TYR A 54 10.88 3.20 2.11
CA TYR A 54 12.05 3.53 1.30
C TYR A 54 11.87 4.85 0.53
N LEU A 55 10.67 5.11 0.02
CA LEU A 55 10.33 6.40 -0.63
C LEU A 55 10.41 7.55 0.38
N TYR A 56 9.88 7.34 1.60
CA TYR A 56 10.00 8.32 2.68
C TYR A 56 11.45 8.67 3.00
N GLN A 57 12.34 7.67 3.10
CA GLN A 57 13.77 7.87 3.31
C GLN A 57 14.45 8.60 2.15
N ALA A 58 13.99 8.39 0.92
CA ALA A 58 14.43 9.11 -0.27
C ALA A 58 13.93 10.57 -0.35
N GLY A 59 13.20 11.04 0.66
CA GLY A 59 12.71 12.42 0.73
C GLY A 59 11.31 12.65 0.17
N TRP A 60 10.63 11.61 -0.28
CA TRP A 60 9.23 11.66 -0.70
C TRP A 60 8.31 11.88 0.49
N ARG A 61 7.08 12.33 0.23
CA ARG A 61 6.06 12.54 1.27
C ARG A 61 4.75 11.94 0.82
N GLY A 62 3.95 11.53 1.79
CA GLY A 62 2.69 10.88 1.48
C GLY A 62 1.62 11.04 2.53
N ILE A 63 0.51 10.39 2.22
CA ILE A 63 -0.60 10.14 3.13
C ILE A 63 -0.54 8.66 3.49
N CYS A 64 -0.43 8.37 4.79
CA CYS A 64 -0.56 7.03 5.34
C CYS A 64 -1.90 6.92 6.05
N ILE A 65 -2.62 5.85 5.85
CA ILE A 65 -3.95 5.61 6.42
C ILE A 65 -3.92 4.26 7.13
N GLU A 66 -4.19 4.28 8.44
CA GLU A 66 -4.10 3.11 9.30
C GLU A 66 -5.21 3.15 10.38
N PRO A 67 -6.18 2.23 10.33
CA PRO A 67 -7.26 2.21 11.32
C PRO A 67 -6.82 1.77 12.73
N ASN A 68 -5.73 1.01 12.86
CA ASN A 68 -5.23 0.58 14.16
C ASN A 68 -4.56 1.76 14.90
N GLU A 69 -5.25 2.30 15.91
CA GLU A 69 -4.76 3.43 16.72
C GLU A 69 -3.44 3.14 17.45
N ASP A 70 -3.14 1.86 17.75
CA ASP A 70 -1.93 1.46 18.46
C ASP A 70 -0.65 1.75 17.63
N LEU A 71 -0.79 1.95 16.32
CA LEU A 71 0.31 2.24 15.39
C LEU A 71 0.55 3.74 15.14
N ILE A 72 -0.40 4.61 15.52
CA ILE A 72 -0.35 6.03 15.16
C ILE A 72 0.84 6.76 15.79
N ASP A 73 1.16 6.47 17.03
CA ASP A 73 2.29 7.11 17.70
C ASP A 73 3.65 6.66 17.13
N TYR A 74 3.73 5.43 16.59
CA TYR A 74 4.93 5.00 15.85
C TYR A 74 5.10 5.81 14.56
N TYR A 75 4.00 6.15 13.85
CA TYR A 75 4.06 7.02 12.68
C TYR A 75 4.57 8.41 13.04
N LYS A 76 4.02 9.05 14.07
CA LYS A 76 4.46 10.38 14.55
C LYS A 76 5.96 10.40 14.90
N GLN A 77 6.46 9.30 15.45
CA GLN A 77 7.87 9.18 15.83
C GLN A 77 8.81 8.92 14.65
N HIS A 78 8.41 8.06 13.71
CA HIS A 78 9.32 7.52 12.69
C HIS A 78 9.11 8.15 11.31
N ARG A 79 7.91 8.70 11.04
CA ARG A 79 7.53 9.35 9.79
C ARG A 79 6.83 10.69 10.03
N PRO A 80 7.45 11.61 10.82
CA PRO A 80 6.80 12.86 11.23
C PRO A 80 6.50 13.83 10.07
N HIS A 81 7.02 13.58 8.89
CA HIS A 81 6.79 14.40 7.70
C HIS A 81 5.68 13.85 6.80
N ASP A 82 5.18 12.66 7.07
CA ASP A 82 3.98 12.14 6.42
C ASP A 82 2.72 12.56 7.17
N ILE A 83 1.63 12.52 6.44
CA ILE A 83 0.32 12.73 7.01
C ILE A 83 -0.25 11.37 7.38
N ILE A 84 -0.57 11.19 8.65
CA ILE A 84 -1.21 9.96 9.12
C ILE A 84 -2.67 10.21 9.47
N TYR A 85 -3.56 9.38 8.94
CA TYR A 85 -4.96 9.30 9.28
C TYR A 85 -5.27 8.00 10.04
N ASN A 86 -5.89 8.13 11.21
CA ASN A 86 -6.40 6.98 11.96
C ASN A 86 -7.86 6.72 11.56
N ILE A 87 -8.06 6.17 10.40
CA ILE A 87 -9.35 5.83 9.79
C ILE A 87 -9.19 4.63 8.88
N ALA A 88 -10.30 4.02 8.45
CA ALA A 88 -10.34 3.11 7.31
C ALA A 88 -10.74 3.85 6.02
N VAL A 89 -10.44 3.24 4.89
CA VAL A 89 -10.88 3.71 3.56
C VAL A 89 -11.76 2.66 2.92
N ALA A 90 -12.86 3.12 2.33
CA ALA A 90 -13.80 2.29 1.57
C ALA A 90 -14.56 3.11 0.53
N SER A 91 -15.52 2.51 -0.16
CA SER A 91 -16.39 3.17 -1.15
C SER A 91 -17.45 4.10 -0.52
N PHE A 92 -17.56 4.16 0.80
CA PHE A 92 -18.55 4.92 1.55
C PHE A 92 -17.95 5.76 2.68
N GLU A 93 -18.76 6.66 3.24
CA GLU A 93 -18.44 7.46 4.43
C GLU A 93 -19.25 6.97 5.62
N GLY A 94 -18.67 6.96 6.83
CA GLY A 94 -19.36 6.59 8.05
C GLY A 94 -18.51 5.89 9.08
N GLU A 95 -19.04 4.86 9.69
CA GLU A 95 -18.35 4.02 10.66
C GLU A 95 -18.53 2.54 10.29
N ALA A 96 -17.52 1.74 10.58
CA ALA A 96 -17.57 0.29 10.42
C ALA A 96 -16.90 -0.42 11.61
N ASP A 97 -17.17 -1.71 11.74
CA ASP A 97 -16.40 -2.58 12.61
C ASP A 97 -15.05 -2.89 11.92
N PHE A 98 -13.98 -2.69 12.63
CA PHE A 98 -12.63 -3.07 12.23
C PHE A 98 -12.19 -4.26 13.08
N TYR A 99 -11.87 -5.34 12.42
CA TYR A 99 -11.52 -6.62 13.03
C TYR A 99 -10.00 -6.72 13.13
N LEU A 100 -9.50 -6.80 14.35
CA LEU A 100 -8.08 -6.98 14.63
C LEU A 100 -7.70 -8.45 14.53
N GLY A 101 -6.69 -8.75 13.75
CA GLY A 101 -6.16 -10.11 13.60
C GLY A 101 -5.31 -10.56 14.79
N GLN A 102 -5.09 -11.87 14.90
CA GLN A 102 -4.20 -12.45 15.92
C GLN A 102 -2.75 -11.94 15.78
N TYR A 103 -2.37 -11.61 14.56
CA TYR A 103 -1.18 -10.85 14.22
C TYR A 103 -1.67 -9.55 13.60
N ASP A 104 -1.21 -8.40 14.07
CA ASP A 104 -1.69 -7.08 13.61
C ASP A 104 -1.75 -6.92 12.08
N VAL A 105 -0.97 -7.72 11.35
CA VAL A 105 -0.89 -7.75 9.88
C VAL A 105 -2.14 -8.31 9.16
N HIS A 106 -3.10 -8.91 9.86
CA HIS A 106 -4.31 -9.48 9.27
C HIS A 106 -5.57 -8.73 9.69
N SER A 107 -5.47 -7.44 9.95
CA SER A 107 -6.60 -6.64 10.40
C SER A 107 -7.37 -6.05 9.22
N SER A 108 -8.71 -6.15 9.21
CA SER A 108 -9.56 -5.80 8.07
C SER A 108 -10.92 -5.25 8.49
N LEU A 109 -11.63 -4.60 7.56
CA LEU A 109 -13.05 -4.30 7.68
C LEU A 109 -13.93 -5.55 7.46
N GLN A 110 -13.38 -6.65 6.96
CA GLN A 110 -14.08 -7.92 6.79
C GLN A 110 -13.71 -8.90 7.90
N GLU A 111 -14.74 -9.49 8.52
CA GLU A 111 -14.54 -10.58 9.48
C GLU A 111 -14.13 -11.85 8.74
N ASN A 112 -13.02 -12.44 9.14
CA ASN A 112 -12.55 -13.74 8.65
C ASN A 112 -11.91 -14.54 9.77
N GLU A 113 -11.50 -15.78 9.52
CA GLU A 113 -10.91 -16.67 10.52
C GLU A 113 -9.61 -16.15 11.15
N ASN A 114 -8.90 -15.24 10.46
CA ASN A 114 -7.64 -14.64 10.93
C ASN A 114 -7.87 -13.33 11.72
N THR A 115 -9.06 -12.71 11.63
CA THR A 115 -9.39 -11.41 12.24
C THR A 115 -10.18 -11.53 13.56
N ASN A 116 -10.36 -12.71 14.11
CA ASN A 116 -11.32 -12.96 15.19
C ASN A 116 -10.75 -12.77 16.61
N VAL A 117 -9.90 -11.76 16.84
CA VAL A 117 -9.32 -11.49 18.18
C VAL A 117 -10.07 -10.39 18.93
N SER A 118 -10.33 -9.28 18.26
CA SER A 118 -11.13 -8.18 18.80
C SER A 118 -11.65 -7.30 17.66
N ARG A 119 -12.68 -6.49 17.95
CA ARG A 119 -13.18 -5.50 17.00
C ARG A 119 -13.28 -4.13 17.64
N ARG A 120 -13.10 -3.11 16.85
CA ARG A 120 -13.24 -1.70 17.23
C ARG A 120 -14.09 -0.97 16.19
N LYS A 121 -14.82 0.07 16.61
CA LYS A 121 -15.44 1.00 15.67
C LYS A 121 -14.39 1.96 15.13
N VAL A 122 -14.36 2.11 13.82
CA VAL A 122 -13.47 3.05 13.14
C VAL A 122 -14.27 3.94 12.20
N SER A 123 -13.82 5.17 12.03
CA SER A 123 -14.33 6.05 10.98
C SER A 123 -13.89 5.52 9.61
N VAL A 124 -14.81 5.55 8.66
CA VAL A 124 -14.55 5.13 7.27
C VAL A 124 -14.72 6.35 6.36
N ARG A 125 -13.79 6.52 5.44
CA ARG A 125 -13.82 7.63 4.49
C ARG A 125 -13.53 7.17 3.07
N ARG A 126 -14.05 7.92 2.10
CA ARG A 126 -13.66 7.78 0.70
C ARG A 126 -12.33 8.49 0.47
N LEU A 127 -11.46 7.85 -0.30
CA LEU A 127 -10.16 8.43 -0.62
C LEU A 127 -10.28 9.75 -1.41
N ASP A 128 -11.28 9.85 -2.30
CA ASP A 128 -11.58 11.10 -3.00
C ASP A 128 -11.81 12.28 -2.06
N ASN A 129 -12.60 12.08 -0.99
CA ASN A 129 -12.95 13.15 -0.06
C ASN A 129 -11.73 13.60 0.76
N ILE A 130 -10.86 12.66 1.13
CA ILE A 130 -9.59 12.97 1.81
C ILE A 130 -8.70 13.84 0.91
N LEU A 131 -8.60 13.51 -0.37
CA LEU A 131 -7.80 14.26 -1.33
C LEU A 131 -8.38 15.65 -1.63
N GLU A 132 -9.70 15.75 -1.76
CA GLU A 132 -10.38 17.03 -2.00
C GLU A 132 -10.23 18.00 -0.82
N GLU A 133 -10.45 17.55 0.40
CA GLU A 133 -10.27 18.37 1.61
C GLU A 133 -8.85 18.92 1.76
N ARG A 134 -7.89 18.19 1.27
CA ARG A 134 -6.49 18.64 1.31
C ARG A 134 -6.10 19.54 0.14
N GLY A 135 -7.00 19.75 -0.81
CA GLY A 135 -6.67 20.42 -2.05
C GLY A 135 -5.58 19.70 -2.84
N GLN A 136 -5.48 18.38 -2.65
CA GLN A 136 -4.47 17.56 -3.30
C GLN A 136 -4.85 17.37 -4.77
N SER A 137 -4.21 18.15 -5.62
CA SER A 137 -4.34 18.08 -7.08
C SER A 137 -3.10 17.50 -7.75
N ASN A 138 -2.11 17.08 -6.95
CA ASN A 138 -0.85 16.59 -7.48
C ASN A 138 -1.00 15.18 -8.04
N GLU A 139 -0.13 14.86 -8.96
CA GLU A 139 0.02 13.50 -9.47
C GLU A 139 0.36 12.55 -8.32
N ILE A 140 -0.34 11.43 -8.24
CA ILE A 140 -0.05 10.36 -7.31
C ILE A 140 0.93 9.43 -8.01
N ASP A 141 2.15 9.35 -7.51
CA ASP A 141 3.17 8.48 -8.10
C ASP A 141 2.95 7.02 -7.70
N LEU A 142 2.55 6.77 -6.45
CA LEU A 142 2.24 5.45 -5.93
C LEU A 142 0.99 5.48 -5.06
N LEU A 143 0.06 4.56 -5.31
CA LEU A 143 -1.00 4.14 -4.40
C LEU A 143 -0.69 2.70 -3.97
N SER A 144 -0.40 2.51 -2.68
CA SER A 144 -0.30 1.19 -2.05
C SER A 144 -1.61 0.90 -1.32
N VAL A 145 -2.18 -0.28 -1.52
CA VAL A 145 -3.43 -0.73 -0.90
C VAL A 145 -3.23 -2.15 -0.37
N ASP A 146 -3.24 -2.29 0.95
CA ASP A 146 -3.07 -3.55 1.65
C ASP A 146 -4.07 -3.58 2.81
N THR A 147 -5.28 -4.05 2.55
CA THR A 147 -6.43 -3.94 3.44
C THR A 147 -7.07 -5.29 3.77
N GLU A 148 -6.32 -6.38 3.47
CA GLU A 148 -6.68 -7.74 3.84
C GLU A 148 -8.07 -8.13 3.30
N GLY A 149 -8.29 -7.89 1.99
CA GLY A 149 -9.46 -8.33 1.23
C GLY A 149 -10.48 -7.25 0.87
N THR A 150 -10.22 -5.97 1.16
CA THR A 150 -11.12 -4.85 0.79
C THR A 150 -10.53 -3.89 -0.24
N GLU A 151 -9.51 -4.31 -1.01
CA GLU A 151 -8.75 -3.47 -1.95
C GLU A 151 -9.64 -2.88 -3.04
N VAL A 152 -10.59 -3.64 -3.58
CA VAL A 152 -11.53 -3.15 -4.60
C VAL A 152 -12.44 -2.08 -4.02
N ASP A 153 -12.94 -2.26 -2.79
CA ASP A 153 -13.79 -1.29 -2.11
C ASP A 153 -13.05 0.04 -1.84
N VAL A 154 -11.77 -0.04 -1.46
CA VAL A 154 -10.88 1.13 -1.35
C VAL A 154 -10.77 1.87 -2.70
N LEU A 155 -10.52 1.13 -3.78
CA LEU A 155 -10.37 1.69 -5.13
C LEU A 155 -11.67 2.27 -5.69
N GLU A 156 -12.83 1.74 -5.33
CA GLU A 156 -14.15 2.33 -5.62
C GLU A 156 -14.38 3.65 -4.87
N GLY A 157 -13.69 3.84 -3.75
CA GLY A 157 -13.61 5.11 -3.02
C GLY A 157 -12.78 6.20 -3.70
N LEU A 158 -12.09 5.88 -4.81
CA LEU A 158 -11.23 6.78 -5.57
C LEU A 158 -11.68 6.89 -7.04
N ASN A 159 -11.90 8.11 -7.50
CA ASN A 159 -12.14 8.36 -8.92
C ASN A 159 -10.82 8.24 -9.71
N LEU A 160 -10.56 7.05 -10.25
CA LEU A 160 -9.35 6.75 -11.01
C LEU A 160 -9.24 7.48 -12.37
N TYR A 161 -10.30 8.15 -12.83
CA TYR A 161 -10.24 9.02 -14.02
C TYR A 161 -9.73 10.43 -13.67
N LYS A 162 -10.01 10.91 -12.45
CA LYS A 162 -9.56 12.20 -11.91
C LYS A 162 -8.21 12.07 -11.23
N ASN A 163 -8.13 11.14 -10.28
CA ASN A 163 -6.95 10.87 -9.46
C ASN A 163 -6.29 9.59 -10.00
N ARG A 164 -5.36 9.76 -10.95
CA ARG A 164 -4.79 8.65 -11.70
C ARG A 164 -3.38 8.30 -11.18
N PRO A 165 -3.22 7.43 -10.17
CA PRO A 165 -1.89 6.99 -9.72
C PRO A 165 -1.06 6.44 -10.88
N ARG A 166 0.23 6.73 -10.90
CA ARG A 166 1.15 6.16 -11.91
C ARG A 166 1.35 4.67 -11.69
N LEU A 167 1.51 4.29 -10.41
CA LEU A 167 1.61 2.90 -9.95
C LEU A 167 0.52 2.63 -8.91
N ILE A 168 -0.07 1.44 -8.96
CA ILE A 168 -0.94 0.90 -7.91
C ILE A 168 -0.34 -0.44 -7.49
N LEU A 169 0.12 -0.53 -6.24
CA LEU A 169 0.47 -1.77 -5.59
C LEU A 169 -0.73 -2.20 -4.74
N ALA A 170 -1.19 -3.41 -4.92
CA ALA A 170 -2.28 -3.93 -4.12
C ALA A 170 -1.97 -5.34 -3.60
N GLU A 171 -2.49 -5.66 -2.41
CA GLU A 171 -2.45 -7.03 -1.93
C GLU A 171 -3.18 -7.95 -2.90
N TYR A 172 -2.60 -9.11 -3.16
CA TYR A 172 -3.13 -10.08 -4.11
C TYR A 172 -2.77 -11.49 -3.65
N ASN A 173 -3.63 -12.08 -2.86
CA ASN A 173 -3.43 -13.47 -2.44
C ASN A 173 -3.93 -14.41 -3.53
N THR A 174 -3.01 -15.08 -4.23
CA THR A 174 -3.34 -16.03 -5.29
C THR A 174 -4.09 -17.28 -4.78
N ALA A 175 -4.02 -17.57 -3.49
CA ALA A 175 -4.71 -18.71 -2.87
C ALA A 175 -6.16 -18.39 -2.50
N ASP A 176 -6.46 -17.14 -2.19
CA ASP A 176 -7.80 -16.66 -1.85
C ASP A 176 -8.41 -15.92 -3.04
N ARG A 177 -9.59 -16.36 -3.48
CA ARG A 177 -10.34 -15.70 -4.54
C ARG A 177 -10.95 -14.35 -4.12
N ALA A 178 -10.67 -13.89 -2.91
CA ALA A 178 -11.23 -12.66 -2.34
C ALA A 178 -10.98 -11.42 -3.21
N ASN A 179 -9.84 -11.38 -3.93
CA ASN A 179 -9.47 -10.28 -4.81
C ASN A 179 -9.53 -10.64 -6.31
N SER A 180 -10.38 -11.63 -6.69
CA SER A 180 -10.53 -12.03 -8.10
C SER A 180 -10.94 -10.86 -9.02
N ASP A 181 -11.62 -9.86 -8.49
CA ASP A 181 -12.17 -8.73 -9.24
C ASP A 181 -11.19 -7.55 -9.36
N LEU A 182 -10.12 -7.53 -8.57
CA LEU A 182 -9.13 -6.45 -8.57
C LEU A 182 -8.47 -6.24 -9.94
N GLN A 183 -8.00 -7.33 -10.55
CA GLN A 183 -7.32 -7.25 -11.84
C GLN A 183 -8.27 -6.82 -12.97
N PRO A 184 -9.45 -7.43 -13.18
CA PRO A 184 -10.43 -6.94 -14.15
C PRO A 184 -10.82 -5.48 -13.92
N TYR A 185 -11.05 -5.08 -12.68
CA TYR A 185 -11.42 -3.72 -12.31
C TYR A 185 -10.37 -2.68 -12.77
N LEU A 186 -9.09 -2.91 -12.46
CA LEU A 186 -8.03 -1.97 -12.82
C LEU A 186 -7.69 -1.99 -14.32
N ILE A 187 -7.79 -3.15 -14.98
CA ILE A 187 -7.61 -3.24 -16.43
C ILE A 187 -8.68 -2.42 -17.16
N GLU A 188 -9.95 -2.47 -16.73
CA GLU A 188 -11.02 -1.64 -17.27
C GLU A 188 -10.73 -0.13 -17.11
N LYS A 189 -10.04 0.27 -16.04
CA LYS A 189 -9.61 1.66 -15.81
C LYS A 189 -8.33 2.05 -16.56
N GLY A 190 -7.80 1.16 -17.41
CA GLY A 190 -6.65 1.44 -18.27
C GLY A 190 -5.29 1.17 -17.63
N TYR A 191 -5.25 0.42 -16.55
CA TYR A 191 -3.99 -0.05 -15.94
C TYR A 191 -3.55 -1.38 -16.56
N GLN A 192 -2.25 -1.62 -16.52
CA GLN A 192 -1.62 -2.86 -16.98
C GLN A 192 -0.89 -3.50 -15.79
N VAL A 193 -1.00 -4.83 -15.67
CA VAL A 193 -0.20 -5.59 -14.71
C VAL A 193 1.24 -5.60 -15.17
N ILE A 194 2.15 -5.18 -14.29
CA ILE A 194 3.61 -5.17 -14.57
C ILE A 194 4.40 -6.11 -13.65
N PHE A 195 3.81 -6.54 -12.54
CA PHE A 195 4.43 -7.49 -11.61
C PHE A 195 3.38 -8.21 -10.78
N VAL A 196 3.66 -9.47 -10.46
CA VAL A 196 2.88 -10.27 -9.51
C VAL A 196 3.85 -11.15 -8.73
N ASN A 197 3.69 -11.20 -7.42
CA ASN A 197 4.36 -12.19 -6.58
C ASN A 197 3.32 -12.96 -5.73
N LYS A 198 3.76 -13.57 -4.65
CA LYS A 198 2.88 -14.36 -3.77
C LYS A 198 1.87 -13.49 -3.01
N TRP A 199 2.20 -12.24 -2.73
CA TRP A 199 1.45 -11.37 -1.83
C TRP A 199 0.84 -10.16 -2.52
N ASN A 200 1.48 -9.67 -3.58
CA ASN A 200 1.15 -8.39 -4.19
C ASN A 200 1.10 -8.45 -5.71
N ILE A 201 0.29 -7.56 -6.27
CA ILE A 201 0.22 -7.25 -7.69
C ILE A 201 0.50 -5.77 -7.90
N LEU A 202 1.36 -5.44 -8.87
CA LEU A 202 1.68 -4.07 -9.23
C LEU A 202 1.11 -3.75 -10.61
N PHE A 203 0.35 -2.67 -10.65
CA PHE A 203 -0.22 -2.12 -11.86
C PHE A 203 0.45 -0.80 -12.22
N ALA A 204 0.51 -0.50 -13.51
CA ALA A 204 0.99 0.77 -14.02
C ALA A 204 0.09 1.30 -15.12
N ARG A 205 0.02 2.64 -15.24
CA ARG A 205 -0.53 3.31 -16.40
C ARG A 205 0.59 4.00 -17.21
N ASP A 206 0.39 4.11 -18.52
CA ASP A 206 1.27 4.88 -19.41
C ASP A 206 2.76 4.44 -19.39
N PHE A 207 3.02 3.19 -18.99
CA PHE A 207 4.37 2.63 -19.03
C PHE A 207 4.71 2.11 -20.43
N SER A 208 5.79 2.62 -21.00
CA SER A 208 6.33 2.10 -22.26
C SER A 208 6.94 0.71 -22.08
N GLN A 209 6.98 -0.09 -23.15
CA GLN A 209 7.62 -1.42 -23.14
C GLN A 209 9.08 -1.40 -22.63
N SER A 210 9.77 -0.27 -22.68
CA SER A 210 11.12 -0.10 -22.14
C SER A 210 11.15 -0.21 -20.60
N ALA A 211 10.10 0.19 -19.88
CA ALA A 211 10.01 0.03 -18.43
C ALA A 211 9.80 -1.44 -18.03
N ILE A 212 9.05 -2.20 -18.85
CA ILE A 212 8.88 -3.66 -18.70
C ILE A 212 10.23 -4.38 -18.92
N HIS A 213 11.10 -3.85 -19.76
CA HIS A 213 12.44 -4.39 -19.99
C HIS A 213 13.40 -4.14 -18.80
N LEU A 214 13.22 -3.01 -18.10
CA LEU A 214 13.91 -2.74 -16.82
C LEU A 214 13.47 -3.76 -15.75
N TYR A 215 12.18 -4.09 -15.71
CA TYR A 215 11.61 -5.10 -14.83
C TYR A 215 12.30 -6.47 -15.02
N ASN A 216 12.42 -6.95 -16.26
CA ASN A 216 13.07 -8.23 -16.55
C ASN A 216 14.52 -8.28 -16.08
N LYS A 217 15.23 -7.15 -16.02
CA LYS A 217 16.59 -7.06 -15.47
C LYS A 217 16.60 -7.07 -13.93
N VAL A 218 15.61 -6.46 -13.28
CA VAL A 218 15.47 -6.45 -11.82
C VAL A 218 15.00 -7.82 -11.31
N ASP A 219 14.07 -8.48 -12.00
CA ASP A 219 13.55 -9.81 -11.65
C ASP A 219 14.64 -10.89 -11.69
N ILE A 220 15.57 -10.83 -12.65
CA ILE A 220 16.71 -11.76 -12.71
C ILE A 220 17.59 -11.63 -11.45
N SER A 221 17.72 -10.43 -10.89
CA SER A 221 18.49 -10.22 -9.65
C SER A 221 17.73 -10.64 -8.37
N ILE A 222 16.39 -10.67 -8.41
CA ILE A 222 15.54 -11.09 -7.29
C ILE A 222 15.42 -12.63 -7.22
N ARG A 223 15.36 -13.30 -8.38
CA ARG A 223 15.31 -14.78 -8.45
C ARG A 223 16.63 -15.47 -8.10
N SER A 224 17.72 -14.72 -8.06
CA SER A 224 19.06 -15.22 -7.70
C SER A 224 19.43 -15.02 -6.21
N LEU A 225 18.50 -14.57 -5.38
CA LEU A 225 18.61 -14.44 -3.92
C LEU A 225 17.57 -15.34 -3.22
#